data_c2052fa5ab6dd86dd98c387b72c12100
#
_entry.id   c2052fa5ab6dd86dd98c387b72c12100
#
_cell.length_a   1.000
_cell.length_b   1.000
_cell.length_c   1.000
_cell.angle_alpha   90.00
_cell.angle_beta   90.00
_cell.angle_gamma   90.00
#
_symmetry.space_group_name_H-M   'P 1'
#
loop_
_entity.id
_entity.type
_entity.pdbx_description
1 polymer ?
#
loop_
_entity_poly.entity_id
_entity_poly.type
_entity_poly.pdbx_seq_one_letter_code
_entity_poly.pdbx_strand_id
1 'polypeptide(L)'
;VSRNSTFLYKGKQVKIEEVARDLGVRHVLEGSVRRAGDRVRITAQLIDGKTGQHLWADNYDRELKEIFSVQDEVTRKVVSELAVALTTTESERLFRKHTENFEAYELYLRARGEAYKVTKENNLKGMELSQRVIELDPKFAGGYNQLSLLLTFGVRFGFSISPREDLAKAFELAQKAVSVDDTFSPAYYTLANIYLTQGKHDDALAAANTAVRI
;
A
#
# COMPACT_ATOMS: atom_id res chain seq x y z
N VAL A 1 -11.02 -8.55 1.18
CA VAL A 1 -10.09 -9.65 0.85
C VAL A 1 -8.66 -9.14 1.02
N SER A 2 -7.78 -9.96 1.62
CA SER A 2 -6.38 -9.55 1.79
C SER A 2 -5.62 -9.59 0.46
N ARG A 3 -4.62 -8.71 0.31
CA ARG A 3 -3.74 -8.70 -0.86
C ARG A 3 -3.08 -10.06 -1.10
N ASN A 4 -2.63 -10.72 -0.04
CA ASN A 4 -1.94 -12.02 -0.15
C ASN A 4 -2.87 -13.11 -0.70
N SER A 5 -4.15 -13.08 -0.36
CA SER A 5 -5.14 -14.04 -0.88
C SER A 5 -5.32 -13.91 -2.38
N THR A 6 -5.31 -12.68 -2.93
CA THR A 6 -5.45 -12.46 -4.38
C THR A 6 -4.18 -12.80 -5.15
N PHE A 7 -3.00 -12.63 -4.55
CA PHE A 7 -1.72 -12.95 -5.19
C PHE A 7 -1.51 -14.45 -5.46
N LEU A 8 -2.23 -15.33 -4.77
CA LEU A 8 -2.21 -16.78 -5.04
C LEU A 8 -2.66 -17.13 -6.45
N TYR A 9 -3.45 -16.26 -7.09
CA TYR A 9 -3.98 -16.45 -8.44
C TYR A 9 -3.16 -15.75 -9.53
N LYS A 10 -2.17 -14.94 -9.16
CA LYS A 10 -1.35 -14.19 -10.12
C LYS A 10 -0.62 -15.12 -11.09
N GLY A 11 -0.86 -14.91 -12.38
CA GLY A 11 -0.24 -15.69 -13.47
C GLY A 11 -0.81 -17.11 -13.65
N LYS A 12 -1.87 -17.46 -12.93
CA LYS A 12 -2.56 -18.74 -13.09
C LYS A 12 -3.75 -18.60 -14.06
N GLN A 13 -3.97 -19.60 -14.86
CA GLN A 13 -5.21 -19.72 -15.65
C GLN A 13 -6.29 -20.37 -14.77
N VAL A 14 -7.07 -19.56 -14.09
CA VAL A 14 -8.18 -20.02 -13.24
C VAL A 14 -9.46 -19.32 -13.69
N LYS A 15 -10.60 -20.00 -13.50
CA LYS A 15 -11.90 -19.39 -13.79
C LYS A 15 -12.23 -18.33 -12.73
N ILE A 16 -12.74 -17.19 -13.16
CA ILE A 16 -13.05 -16.08 -12.26
C ILE A 16 -14.13 -16.48 -11.23
N GLU A 17 -15.06 -17.32 -11.61
CA GLU A 17 -16.11 -17.84 -10.73
C GLU A 17 -15.52 -18.69 -9.59
N GLU A 18 -14.42 -19.41 -9.83
CA GLU A 18 -13.69 -20.17 -8.80
C GLU A 18 -12.97 -19.21 -7.84
N VAL A 19 -12.28 -18.21 -8.40
CA VAL A 19 -11.61 -17.17 -7.60
C VAL A 19 -12.61 -16.43 -6.70
N ALA A 20 -13.75 -16.03 -7.29
CA ALA A 20 -14.79 -15.32 -6.54
C ALA A 20 -15.36 -16.15 -5.40
N ARG A 21 -15.62 -17.44 -5.64
CA ARG A 21 -16.12 -18.39 -4.65
C ARG A 21 -15.10 -18.61 -3.53
N ASP A 22 -13.84 -18.86 -3.88
CA ASP A 22 -12.77 -19.13 -2.90
C ASP A 22 -12.46 -17.92 -2.01
N LEU A 23 -12.57 -16.71 -2.58
CA LEU A 23 -12.36 -15.47 -1.85
C LEU A 23 -13.63 -14.93 -1.17
N GLY A 24 -14.79 -15.53 -1.41
CA GLY A 24 -16.07 -15.09 -0.86
C GLY A 24 -16.48 -13.70 -1.36
N VAL A 25 -16.15 -13.34 -2.62
CA VAL A 25 -16.43 -12.01 -3.19
C VAL A 25 -17.45 -12.10 -4.32
N ARG A 26 -18.24 -11.04 -4.49
CA ARG A 26 -19.21 -10.95 -5.60
C ARG A 26 -18.54 -10.44 -6.89
N HIS A 27 -17.59 -9.52 -6.79
CA HIS A 27 -16.97 -8.90 -7.94
C HIS A 27 -15.44 -9.10 -7.90
N VAL A 28 -14.86 -9.30 -9.06
CA VAL A 28 -13.41 -9.43 -9.24
C VAL A 28 -12.95 -8.35 -10.21
N LEU A 29 -11.97 -7.55 -9.79
CA LEU A 29 -11.22 -6.65 -10.66
C LEU A 29 -9.93 -7.35 -11.07
N GLU A 30 -9.74 -7.55 -12.37
CA GLU A 30 -8.49 -8.05 -12.90
C GLU A 30 -7.92 -7.10 -13.96
N GLY A 31 -6.64 -7.25 -14.26
CA GLY A 31 -6.00 -6.45 -15.27
C GLY A 31 -4.52 -6.73 -15.42
N SER A 32 -3.90 -6.00 -16.32
CA SER A 32 -2.47 -6.07 -16.56
C SER A 32 -1.87 -4.68 -16.70
N VAL A 33 -0.60 -4.55 -16.29
CA VAL A 33 0.19 -3.34 -16.47
C VAL A 33 1.43 -3.70 -17.27
N ARG A 34 1.65 -3.03 -18.39
CA ARG A 34 2.84 -3.16 -19.23
C ARG A 34 3.50 -1.81 -19.37
N ARG A 35 4.79 -1.74 -19.10
CA ARG A 35 5.60 -0.53 -19.25
C ARG A 35 6.57 -0.71 -20.42
N ALA A 36 6.67 0.32 -21.25
CA ALA A 36 7.65 0.42 -22.34
C ALA A 36 8.23 1.86 -22.34
N GLY A 37 9.43 2.01 -21.81
CA GLY A 37 10.04 3.33 -21.58
C GLY A 37 9.18 4.18 -20.66
N ASP A 38 8.76 5.35 -21.16
CA ASP A 38 7.91 6.31 -20.44
C ASP A 38 6.41 6.12 -20.69
N ARG A 39 6.01 5.07 -21.39
CA ARG A 39 4.61 4.74 -21.61
C ARG A 39 4.18 3.54 -20.75
N VAL A 40 2.94 3.60 -20.31
CA VAL A 40 2.29 2.52 -19.59
C VAL A 40 0.98 2.17 -20.29
N ARG A 41 0.77 0.87 -20.52
CA ARG A 41 -0.51 0.31 -20.97
C ARG A 41 -1.12 -0.48 -19.84
N ILE A 42 -2.33 -0.11 -19.46
CA ILE A 42 -3.11 -0.76 -18.41
C ILE A 42 -4.38 -1.29 -19.05
N THR A 43 -4.65 -2.57 -18.86
CA THR A 43 -5.99 -3.15 -19.06
C THR A 43 -6.62 -3.35 -17.71
N ALA A 44 -7.89 -3.01 -17.56
CA ALA A 44 -8.66 -3.26 -16.34
C ALA A 44 -10.06 -3.76 -16.74
N GLN A 45 -10.55 -4.76 -16.01
CA GLN A 45 -11.90 -5.30 -16.21
C GLN A 45 -12.52 -5.69 -14.88
N LEU A 46 -13.79 -5.35 -14.71
CA LEU A 46 -14.61 -5.71 -13.57
C LEU A 46 -15.58 -6.81 -13.99
N ILE A 47 -15.60 -7.90 -13.25
CA ILE A 47 -16.32 -9.12 -13.59
C ILE A 47 -17.24 -9.48 -12.42
N ASP A 48 -18.50 -9.83 -12.71
CA ASP A 48 -19.38 -10.47 -11.73
C ASP A 48 -18.90 -11.91 -11.51
N GLY A 49 -18.41 -12.17 -10.29
CA GLY A 49 -17.82 -13.45 -9.93
C GLY A 49 -18.80 -14.62 -9.86
N LYS A 50 -20.11 -14.35 -9.89
CA LYS A 50 -21.15 -15.39 -9.91
C LYS A 50 -21.50 -15.84 -11.32
N THR A 51 -21.51 -14.92 -12.27
CA THR A 51 -21.95 -15.15 -13.65
C THR A 51 -20.81 -15.20 -14.65
N GLY A 52 -19.60 -14.73 -14.29
CA GLY A 52 -18.48 -14.53 -15.21
C GLY A 52 -18.69 -13.37 -16.20
N GLN A 53 -19.77 -12.60 -16.04
CA GLN A 53 -20.09 -11.49 -16.95
C GLN A 53 -19.20 -10.30 -16.70
N HIS A 54 -18.61 -9.72 -17.76
CA HIS A 54 -17.90 -8.46 -17.68
C HIS A 54 -18.89 -7.32 -17.47
N LEU A 55 -18.79 -6.64 -16.34
CA LEU A 55 -19.55 -5.43 -16.02
C LEU A 55 -18.94 -4.22 -16.70
N TRP A 56 -17.61 -4.22 -16.80
CA TRP A 56 -16.82 -3.18 -17.43
C TRP A 56 -15.43 -3.71 -17.83
N ALA A 57 -14.90 -3.21 -18.95
CA ALA A 57 -13.52 -3.44 -19.39
C ALA A 57 -13.02 -2.20 -20.14
N ASP A 58 -11.78 -1.81 -19.89
CA ASP A 58 -11.15 -0.67 -20.56
C ASP A 58 -9.63 -0.84 -20.68
N ASN A 59 -9.05 -0.04 -21.60
CA ASN A 59 -7.63 -0.02 -21.87
C ASN A 59 -7.11 1.43 -21.81
N TYR A 60 -6.09 1.64 -20.98
CA TYR A 60 -5.44 2.94 -20.81
C TYR A 60 -4.03 2.87 -21.40
N ASP A 61 -3.73 3.75 -22.35
CA ASP A 61 -2.39 3.93 -22.90
C ASP A 61 -1.99 5.39 -22.62
N ARG A 62 -1.09 5.58 -21.65
CA ARG A 62 -0.75 6.90 -21.10
C ARG A 62 0.76 7.03 -20.92
N GLU A 63 1.23 8.26 -20.72
CA GLU A 63 2.57 8.49 -20.22
C GLU A 63 2.67 8.09 -18.73
N LEU A 64 3.84 7.62 -18.32
CA LEU A 64 4.07 7.12 -16.97
C LEU A 64 3.79 8.18 -15.89
N LYS A 65 4.05 9.46 -16.19
CA LYS A 65 3.75 10.59 -15.30
C LYS A 65 2.26 10.75 -14.99
N GLU A 66 1.38 10.22 -15.85
CA GLU A 66 -0.08 10.28 -15.71
C GLU A 66 -0.67 9.10 -14.92
N ILE A 67 0.19 8.23 -14.35
CA ILE A 67 -0.27 6.99 -13.69
C ILE A 67 -1.28 7.24 -12.56
N PHE A 68 -1.12 8.33 -11.81
CA PHE A 68 -2.06 8.68 -10.75
C PHE A 68 -3.44 9.07 -11.30
N SER A 69 -3.48 9.78 -12.43
CA SER A 69 -4.75 10.10 -13.11
C SER A 69 -5.46 8.84 -13.60
N VAL A 70 -4.70 7.87 -14.12
CA VAL A 70 -5.26 6.58 -14.54
C VAL A 70 -5.79 5.78 -13.33
N GLN A 71 -5.07 5.77 -12.21
CA GLN A 71 -5.56 5.13 -10.99
C GLN A 71 -6.88 5.73 -10.52
N ASP A 72 -6.98 7.07 -10.51
CA ASP A 72 -8.21 7.78 -10.15
C ASP A 72 -9.35 7.45 -11.12
N GLU A 73 -9.07 7.40 -12.43
CA GLU A 73 -10.05 7.09 -13.47
C GLU A 73 -10.59 5.67 -13.32
N VAL A 74 -9.72 4.68 -13.16
CA VAL A 74 -10.09 3.27 -12.90
C VAL A 74 -10.92 3.16 -11.62
N THR A 75 -10.50 3.83 -10.56
CA THR A 75 -11.21 3.80 -9.26
C THR A 75 -12.62 4.36 -9.38
N ARG A 76 -12.78 5.54 -10.03
CA ARG A 76 -14.11 6.13 -10.25
C ARG A 76 -15.01 5.21 -11.08
N LYS A 77 -14.44 4.57 -12.08
CA LYS A 77 -15.18 3.65 -12.95
C LYS A 77 -15.67 2.43 -12.19
N VAL A 78 -14.80 1.81 -11.37
CA VAL A 78 -15.18 0.67 -10.53
C VAL A 78 -16.29 1.07 -9.54
N VAL A 79 -16.17 2.21 -8.86
CA VAL A 79 -17.20 2.72 -7.92
C VAL A 79 -18.54 2.92 -8.64
N SER A 80 -18.50 3.54 -9.83
CA SER A 80 -19.71 3.77 -10.64
C SER A 80 -20.38 2.47 -11.07
N GLU A 81 -19.62 1.51 -11.57
CA GLU A 81 -20.16 0.21 -12.05
C GLU A 81 -20.72 -0.64 -10.90
N LEU A 82 -20.13 -0.53 -9.71
CA LEU A 82 -20.65 -1.22 -8.53
C LEU A 82 -21.84 -0.51 -7.88
N ALA A 83 -22.25 0.66 -8.40
CA ALA A 83 -23.30 1.51 -7.86
C ALA A 83 -23.14 1.77 -6.34
N VAL A 84 -21.89 1.91 -5.89
CA VAL A 84 -21.59 2.19 -4.48
C VAL A 84 -21.77 3.66 -4.20
N ALA A 85 -22.72 3.99 -3.31
CA ALA A 85 -22.88 5.33 -2.79
C ALA A 85 -21.80 5.56 -1.72
N LEU A 86 -20.74 6.29 -2.08
CA LEU A 86 -19.71 6.70 -1.12
C LEU A 86 -20.18 7.90 -0.33
N THR A 87 -19.94 7.90 0.98
CA THR A 87 -19.99 9.11 1.79
C THR A 87 -18.87 10.09 1.39
N THR A 88 -19.01 11.36 1.74
CA THR A 88 -17.97 12.37 1.49
C THR A 88 -16.61 11.93 2.05
N THR A 89 -16.59 11.42 3.28
CA THR A 89 -15.37 10.94 3.94
C THR A 89 -14.75 9.74 3.21
N GLU A 90 -15.55 8.77 2.76
CA GLU A 90 -15.05 7.62 1.99
C GLU A 90 -14.51 8.05 0.64
N SER A 91 -15.16 9.00 -0.03
CA SER A 91 -14.67 9.57 -1.29
C SER A 91 -13.34 10.28 -1.09
N GLU A 92 -13.21 11.14 -0.08
CA GLU A 92 -11.96 11.82 0.25
C GLU A 92 -10.81 10.84 0.52
N ARG A 93 -11.07 9.75 1.26
CA ARG A 93 -10.08 8.70 1.54
C ARG A 93 -9.66 7.97 0.27
N LEU A 94 -10.62 7.62 -0.58
CA LEU A 94 -10.39 6.82 -1.78
C LEU A 94 -9.56 7.55 -2.82
N PHE A 95 -9.76 8.88 -2.96
CA PHE A 95 -9.08 9.71 -3.96
C PHE A 95 -7.91 10.53 -3.40
N ARG A 96 -7.52 10.28 -2.14
CA ARG A 96 -6.42 10.99 -1.52
C ARG A 96 -5.08 10.58 -2.15
N LYS A 97 -4.35 11.57 -2.65
CA LYS A 97 -2.98 11.42 -3.12
C LYS A 97 -2.03 11.74 -1.96
N HIS A 98 -1.16 10.80 -1.64
CA HIS A 98 -0.15 10.99 -0.60
C HIS A 98 1.16 11.58 -1.13
N THR A 99 1.38 11.53 -2.44
CA THR A 99 2.50 12.15 -3.15
C THR A 99 2.13 12.37 -4.62
N GLU A 100 2.70 13.39 -5.25
CA GLU A 100 2.67 13.61 -6.71
C GLU A 100 4.00 13.22 -7.36
N ASN A 101 5.03 12.91 -6.57
CA ASN A 101 6.32 12.46 -7.06
C ASN A 101 6.28 10.96 -7.42
N PHE A 102 6.20 10.68 -8.72
CA PHE A 102 6.10 9.32 -9.22
C PHE A 102 7.33 8.46 -8.85
N GLU A 103 8.55 9.00 -8.93
CA GLU A 103 9.77 8.27 -8.60
C GLU A 103 9.78 7.89 -7.12
N ALA A 104 9.41 8.82 -6.24
CA ALA A 104 9.27 8.55 -4.81
C ALA A 104 8.21 7.46 -4.55
N TYR A 105 7.08 7.49 -5.24
CA TYR A 105 6.04 6.47 -5.11
C TYR A 105 6.49 5.09 -5.60
N GLU A 106 7.18 5.02 -6.75
CA GLU A 106 7.73 3.75 -7.27
C GLU A 106 8.72 3.14 -6.27
N LEU A 107 9.65 3.94 -5.74
CA LEU A 107 10.62 3.47 -4.74
C LEU A 107 9.94 3.04 -3.44
N TYR A 108 8.91 3.76 -3.00
CA TYR A 108 8.10 3.38 -1.84
C TYR A 108 7.44 2.00 -2.03
N LEU A 109 6.84 1.74 -3.19
CA LEU A 109 6.23 0.44 -3.49
C LEU A 109 7.28 -0.68 -3.54
N ARG A 110 8.48 -0.41 -4.06
CA ARG A 110 9.60 -1.35 -4.05
C ARG A 110 10.08 -1.63 -2.63
N ALA A 111 10.27 -0.59 -1.80
CA ALA A 111 10.64 -0.75 -0.39
C ALA A 111 9.63 -1.61 0.38
N ARG A 112 8.33 -1.39 0.16
CA ARG A 112 7.27 -2.27 0.71
C ARG A 112 7.39 -3.71 0.24
N GLY A 113 7.70 -3.92 -1.04
CA GLY A 113 7.93 -5.26 -1.60
C GLY A 113 9.09 -5.98 -0.93
N GLU A 114 10.19 -5.26 -0.60
CA GLU A 114 11.32 -5.83 0.13
C GLU A 114 10.95 -6.19 1.58
N ALA A 115 10.16 -5.36 2.26
CA ALA A 115 9.71 -5.61 3.64
C ALA A 115 8.94 -6.94 3.80
N TYR A 116 8.17 -7.35 2.80
CA TYR A 116 7.41 -8.61 2.86
C TYR A 116 8.26 -9.88 2.75
N LYS A 117 9.51 -9.79 2.31
CA LYS A 117 10.40 -10.95 2.18
C LYS A 117 11.02 -11.39 3.52
N VAL A 118 11.01 -10.53 4.53
CA VAL A 118 11.43 -10.80 5.93
C VAL A 118 12.82 -11.44 6.03
N THR A 119 13.80 -10.93 5.29
CA THR A 119 15.22 -11.28 5.42
C THR A 119 16.05 -10.07 5.77
N LYS A 120 17.22 -10.26 6.39
CA LYS A 120 18.13 -9.16 6.73
C LYS A 120 18.54 -8.36 5.49
N GLU A 121 18.87 -9.02 4.40
CA GLU A 121 19.27 -8.40 3.13
C GLU A 121 18.15 -7.52 2.57
N ASN A 122 16.92 -8.07 2.49
CA ASN A 122 15.78 -7.31 1.96
C ASN A 122 15.35 -6.19 2.91
N ASN A 123 15.53 -6.37 4.23
CA ASN A 123 15.28 -5.30 5.21
C ASN A 123 16.23 -4.11 4.97
N LEU A 124 17.53 -4.35 4.82
CA LEU A 124 18.52 -3.31 4.52
C LEU A 124 18.23 -2.61 3.18
N LYS A 125 17.95 -3.37 2.14
CA LYS A 125 17.59 -2.83 0.83
C LYS A 125 16.31 -1.99 0.89
N GLY A 126 15.31 -2.42 1.63
CA GLY A 126 14.10 -1.64 1.87
C GLY A 126 14.37 -0.32 2.60
N MET A 127 15.30 -0.33 3.56
CA MET A 127 15.73 0.88 4.27
C MET A 127 16.42 1.88 3.34
N GLU A 128 17.33 1.44 2.48
CA GLU A 128 17.99 2.29 1.47
C GLU A 128 16.96 2.93 0.51
N LEU A 129 16.02 2.13 0.00
CA LEU A 129 14.95 2.63 -0.86
C LEU A 129 14.07 3.66 -0.13
N SER A 130 13.74 3.42 1.14
CA SER A 130 12.93 4.33 1.95
C SER A 130 13.65 5.64 2.23
N GLN A 131 14.96 5.60 2.46
CA GLN A 131 15.77 6.79 2.61
C GLN A 131 15.74 7.64 1.33
N ARG A 132 15.85 6.98 0.17
CA ARG A 132 15.76 7.67 -1.13
C ARG A 132 14.38 8.27 -1.38
N VAL A 133 13.31 7.63 -0.93
CA VAL A 133 11.95 8.22 -0.96
C VAL A 133 11.89 9.54 -0.20
N ILE A 134 12.46 9.58 1.01
CA ILE A 134 12.49 10.79 1.85
C ILE A 134 13.28 11.92 1.16
N GLU A 135 14.40 11.59 0.50
CA GLU A 135 15.21 12.57 -0.23
C GLU A 135 14.47 13.16 -1.44
N LEU A 136 13.73 12.33 -2.17
CA LEU A 136 12.97 12.73 -3.36
C LEU A 136 11.71 13.52 -3.04
N ASP A 137 11.03 13.16 -1.95
CA ASP A 137 9.81 13.82 -1.50
C ASP A 137 9.72 13.86 0.03
N PRO A 138 10.31 14.87 0.67
CA PRO A 138 10.25 15.07 2.12
C PRO A 138 8.84 15.31 2.67
N LYS A 139 7.86 15.57 1.79
CA LYS A 139 6.45 15.75 2.16
C LYS A 139 5.63 14.47 2.04
N PHE A 140 6.22 13.39 1.59
CA PHE A 140 5.56 12.09 1.50
C PHE A 140 5.73 11.30 2.80
N ALA A 141 4.68 11.22 3.61
CA ALA A 141 4.65 10.47 4.87
C ALA A 141 5.06 8.99 4.70
N GLY A 142 4.80 8.41 3.51
CA GLY A 142 5.14 7.03 3.18
C GLY A 142 6.61 6.68 3.30
N GLY A 143 7.52 7.60 2.98
CA GLY A 143 8.97 7.40 3.09
C GLY A 143 9.40 7.20 4.55
N TYR A 144 9.01 8.13 5.42
CA TYR A 144 9.30 8.06 6.86
C TYR A 144 8.68 6.83 7.51
N ASN A 145 7.41 6.57 7.20
CA ASN A 145 6.70 5.39 7.70
C ASN A 145 7.38 4.10 7.30
N GLN A 146 7.77 3.94 6.04
CA GLN A 146 8.38 2.71 5.56
C GLN A 146 9.75 2.45 6.20
N LEU A 147 10.57 3.50 6.36
CA LEU A 147 11.85 3.40 7.05
C LEU A 147 11.66 3.02 8.53
N SER A 148 10.70 3.65 9.21
CA SER A 148 10.32 3.34 10.58
C SER A 148 9.89 1.88 10.75
N LEU A 149 9.03 1.38 9.87
CA LEU A 149 8.55 -0.01 9.90
C LEU A 149 9.70 -1.00 9.72
N LEU A 150 10.62 -0.73 8.80
CA LEU A 150 11.77 -1.60 8.54
C LEU A 150 12.77 -1.62 9.69
N LEU A 151 13.02 -0.49 10.36
CA LEU A 151 13.79 -0.44 11.61
C LEU A 151 13.12 -1.28 12.70
N THR A 152 11.80 -1.15 12.86
CA THR A 152 11.03 -1.94 13.82
C THR A 152 11.11 -3.45 13.52
N PHE A 153 11.01 -3.83 12.24
CA PHE A 153 11.20 -5.22 11.81
C PHE A 153 12.62 -5.70 12.05
N GLY A 154 13.64 -4.85 11.81
CA GLY A 154 15.03 -5.14 12.12
C GLY A 154 15.22 -5.55 13.59
N VAL A 155 14.57 -4.85 14.49
CA VAL A 155 14.60 -5.17 15.94
C VAL A 155 13.84 -6.46 16.22
N ARG A 156 12.61 -6.59 15.73
CA ARG A 156 11.73 -7.76 16.02
C ARG A 156 12.27 -9.08 15.48
N PHE A 157 12.92 -9.05 14.32
CA PHE A 157 13.46 -10.25 13.68
C PHE A 157 14.94 -10.49 13.94
N GLY A 158 15.57 -9.68 14.82
CA GLY A 158 16.96 -9.84 15.21
C GLY A 158 17.98 -9.45 14.13
N PHE A 159 17.60 -8.59 13.19
CA PHE A 159 18.50 -8.09 12.13
C PHE A 159 19.30 -6.86 12.59
N SER A 160 18.80 -6.14 13.60
CA SER A 160 19.41 -4.94 14.17
C SER A 160 20.63 -5.30 15.02
N ILE A 161 21.68 -4.47 14.92
CA ILE A 161 22.87 -4.53 15.78
C ILE A 161 22.77 -3.56 16.97
N SER A 162 21.89 -2.55 16.88
CA SER A 162 21.64 -1.54 17.92
C SER A 162 20.13 -1.39 18.20
N PRO A 163 19.47 -2.43 18.78
CA PRO A 163 18.01 -2.48 18.88
C PRO A 163 17.36 -1.29 19.58
N ARG A 164 18.02 -0.73 20.62
CA ARG A 164 17.50 0.43 21.35
C ARG A 164 17.51 1.70 20.51
N GLU A 165 18.61 1.95 19.80
CA GLU A 165 18.79 3.13 18.95
C GLU A 165 17.87 3.04 17.73
N ASP A 166 17.81 1.87 17.09
CA ASP A 166 16.94 1.64 15.94
C ASP A 166 15.46 1.81 16.30
N LEU A 167 15.04 1.34 17.50
CA LEU A 167 13.65 1.49 17.93
C LEU A 167 13.32 2.94 18.29
N ALA A 168 14.27 3.68 18.88
CA ALA A 168 14.11 5.11 19.13
C ALA A 168 13.97 5.89 17.81
N LYS A 169 14.86 5.64 16.85
CA LYS A 169 14.80 6.25 15.51
C LYS A 169 13.52 5.86 14.75
N ALA A 170 13.08 4.62 14.89
CA ALA A 170 11.81 4.18 14.30
C ALA A 170 10.63 5.00 14.85
N PHE A 171 10.61 5.23 16.16
CA PHE A 171 9.56 6.03 16.79
C PHE A 171 9.57 7.49 16.30
N GLU A 172 10.73 8.15 16.24
CA GLU A 172 10.86 9.51 15.70
C GLU A 172 10.37 9.60 14.25
N LEU A 173 10.72 8.63 13.42
CA LEU A 173 10.29 8.57 12.02
C LEU A 173 8.78 8.35 11.88
N ALA A 174 8.19 7.49 12.72
CA ALA A 174 6.74 7.28 12.72
C ALA A 174 5.99 8.57 13.14
N GLN A 175 6.49 9.28 14.18
CA GLN A 175 5.95 10.58 14.57
C GLN A 175 6.11 11.62 13.45
N LYS A 176 7.25 11.60 12.74
CA LYS A 176 7.46 12.47 11.59
C LYS A 176 6.47 12.15 10.47
N ALA A 177 6.20 10.89 10.18
CA ALA A 177 5.18 10.50 9.19
C ALA A 177 3.80 11.06 9.56
N VAL A 178 3.38 10.94 10.84
CA VAL A 178 2.12 11.52 11.33
C VAL A 178 2.13 13.05 11.23
N SER A 179 3.25 13.72 11.52
CA SER A 179 3.34 15.19 11.42
C SER A 179 3.27 15.71 9.97
N VAL A 180 3.65 14.88 9.00
CA VAL A 180 3.57 15.18 7.56
C VAL A 180 2.16 14.95 7.04
N ASP A 181 1.52 13.86 7.45
CA ASP A 181 0.14 13.51 7.08
C ASP A 181 -0.50 12.74 8.24
N ASP A 182 -1.30 13.42 9.05
CA ASP A 182 -1.99 12.86 10.22
C ASP A 182 -3.14 11.90 9.84
N THR A 183 -3.47 11.84 8.57
CA THR A 183 -4.47 10.93 8.00
C THR A 183 -3.85 9.71 7.32
N PHE A 184 -2.52 9.60 7.33
CA PHE A 184 -1.80 8.45 6.77
C PHE A 184 -1.87 7.26 7.72
N SER A 185 -2.93 6.45 7.62
CA SER A 185 -3.20 5.31 8.52
C SER A 185 -2.02 4.34 8.70
N PRO A 186 -1.14 4.07 7.70
CA PRO A 186 0.03 3.21 7.91
C PRO A 186 1.00 3.72 8.99
N ALA A 187 1.06 5.05 9.24
CA ALA A 187 1.93 5.59 10.28
C ALA A 187 1.47 5.16 11.69
N TYR A 188 0.17 5.16 11.93
CA TYR A 188 -0.40 4.69 13.20
C TYR A 188 -0.27 3.17 13.37
N TYR A 189 -0.39 2.39 12.28
CA TYR A 189 -0.06 0.96 12.30
C TYR A 189 1.40 0.73 12.71
N THR A 190 2.33 1.52 12.20
CA THR A 190 3.75 1.42 12.56
C THR A 190 3.98 1.83 14.01
N LEU A 191 3.34 2.89 14.51
CA LEU A 191 3.38 3.26 15.94
C LEU A 191 2.87 2.12 16.83
N ALA A 192 1.77 1.48 16.44
CA ALA A 192 1.26 0.32 17.19
C ALA A 192 2.29 -0.81 17.26
N ASN A 193 2.98 -1.12 16.15
CA ASN A 193 4.06 -2.12 16.14
C ASN A 193 5.25 -1.74 17.03
N ILE A 194 5.62 -0.46 17.06
CA ILE A 194 6.70 0.06 17.93
C ILE A 194 6.29 -0.11 19.39
N TYR A 195 5.09 0.33 19.77
CA TYR A 195 4.58 0.18 21.12
C TYR A 195 4.49 -1.28 21.57
N LEU A 196 4.04 -2.18 20.68
CA LEU A 196 4.07 -3.63 20.96
C LEU A 196 5.49 -4.14 21.21
N THR A 197 6.47 -3.68 20.42
CA THR A 197 7.88 -4.07 20.60
C THR A 197 8.46 -3.53 21.91
N GLN A 198 7.91 -2.42 22.42
CA GLN A 198 8.27 -1.84 23.73
C GLN A 198 7.49 -2.46 24.91
N GLY A 199 6.53 -3.35 24.67
CA GLY A 199 5.63 -3.91 25.70
C GLY A 199 4.54 -2.95 26.18
N LYS A 200 4.31 -1.84 25.47
CA LYS A 200 3.29 -0.81 25.79
C LYS A 200 1.95 -1.15 25.12
N HIS A 201 1.24 -2.10 25.70
CA HIS A 201 0.04 -2.69 25.06
C HIS A 201 -1.11 -1.69 24.90
N ASP A 202 -1.36 -0.82 25.89
CA ASP A 202 -2.44 0.17 25.83
C ASP A 202 -2.18 1.22 24.75
N ASP A 203 -0.94 1.73 24.65
CA ASP A 203 -0.54 2.66 23.60
C ASP A 203 -0.63 2.01 22.20
N ALA A 204 -0.24 0.73 22.11
CA ALA A 204 -0.35 -0.03 20.87
C ALA A 204 -1.80 -0.17 20.41
N LEU A 205 -2.72 -0.47 21.34
CA LEU A 205 -4.15 -0.59 21.06
C LEU A 205 -4.75 0.76 20.63
N ALA A 206 -4.38 1.84 21.31
CA ALA A 206 -4.82 3.18 20.97
C ALA A 206 -4.37 3.61 19.55
N ALA A 207 -3.10 3.35 19.21
CA ALA A 207 -2.56 3.61 17.88
C ALA A 207 -3.23 2.74 16.80
N ALA A 208 -3.45 1.45 17.07
CA ALA A 208 -4.14 0.55 16.15
C ALA A 208 -5.59 0.98 15.88
N ASN A 209 -6.34 1.37 16.92
CA ASN A 209 -7.69 1.90 16.78
C ASN A 209 -7.73 3.19 15.95
N THR A 210 -6.72 4.05 16.10
CA THR A 210 -6.59 5.25 15.28
C THR A 210 -6.37 4.88 13.81
N ALA A 211 -5.47 3.92 13.52
CA ALA A 211 -5.20 3.45 12.15
C ALA A 211 -6.45 2.89 11.45
N VAL A 212 -7.38 2.28 12.18
CA VAL A 212 -8.64 1.74 11.63
C VAL A 212 -9.67 2.85 11.39
N ARG A 213 -9.69 3.88 12.25
CA ARG A 213 -10.69 4.95 12.19
C ARG A 213 -10.46 5.93 11.06
N ILE A 214 -9.20 6.25 10.73
CA ILE A 214 -8.80 7.18 9.66
C ILE A 214 -8.58 6.45 8.36
#